data_bb140cf90adc613d7c58866ff19b18d7
#
_entry.id   bb140cf90adc613d7c58866ff19b18d7
#
_cell.length_a   1.000
_cell.length_b   1.000
_cell.length_c   1.000
_cell.angle_alpha   90.00
_cell.angle_beta   90.00
_cell.angle_gamma   90.00
#
_symmetry.space_group_name_H-M   'P 1'
#
loop_
_entity.id
_entity.type
_entity.pdbx_description
1 polymer ?
#
loop_
_entity_poly.entity_id
_entity_poly.type
_entity_poly.pdbx_seq_one_letter_code
_entity_poly.pdbx_strand_id
1 'polypeptide(L)'
;MSGGDMGIEGISVSENQDLILAHGANSGIFLIDSNSPENNSHIEWSGDYSLLDSSFHPGGKTAIMVGEGGNVLRMTLANSSIEQAGGPSTFGDTLLTSVSWNGDGSWAYIGGEDGWIWRFRGTSDGGIEAIVLENRGDRVISGISCLRGHNICAITSTLGGIGIIDQEHGLHWIGGFGTPWVDIVCHSSEVPECIAISSDLTIASIVVVVSEPSETRVFDNDIVQLQGFVGAMTGIEAQSDGISLISLAPFGLIEHDKEAGRSFHWLDNIDAVEFDVEISDQRIVGTWGSGFFEGWLITDRGTLVSFGPVDQNEGDSMLEIWIGVIILGG
;
A
#
# COMPACT_ATOMS: atom_id res chain seq x y z
N MET A 1 -13.42 -7.95 24.95
CA MET A 1 -14.34 -8.54 23.94
C MET A 1 -13.46 -8.90 22.76
N SER A 2 -13.45 -10.14 22.31
CA SER A 2 -12.76 -10.52 21.09
C SER A 2 -13.48 -9.81 19.93
N GLY A 3 -12.88 -8.79 19.35
CA GLY A 3 -13.33 -8.22 18.10
C GLY A 3 -13.41 -9.35 17.08
N GLY A 4 -14.53 -9.46 16.34
CA GLY A 4 -14.63 -10.40 15.23
C GLY A 4 -13.54 -10.07 14.21
N ASP A 5 -13.09 -11.05 13.46
CA ASP A 5 -12.24 -10.86 12.30
C ASP A 5 -12.93 -9.89 11.33
N MET A 6 -12.35 -8.71 11.13
CA MET A 6 -12.92 -7.68 10.25
C MET A 6 -12.49 -7.86 8.81
N GLY A 7 -11.54 -8.76 8.56
CA GLY A 7 -11.05 -9.08 7.23
C GLY A 7 -10.45 -7.89 6.50
N ILE A 8 -9.72 -7.02 7.22
CA ILE A 8 -9.01 -5.88 6.58
C ILE A 8 -7.90 -6.45 5.69
N GLU A 9 -7.87 -6.04 4.44
CA GLU A 9 -6.87 -6.48 3.46
C GLU A 9 -5.77 -5.44 3.23
N GLY A 10 -6.06 -4.15 3.39
CA GLY A 10 -5.09 -3.09 3.21
C GLY A 10 -5.60 -1.72 3.63
N ILE A 11 -4.71 -0.75 3.50
CA ILE A 11 -5.00 0.66 3.75
C ILE A 11 -4.49 1.54 2.61
N SER A 12 -4.98 2.76 2.54
CA SER A 12 -4.31 3.86 1.88
C SER A 12 -4.31 5.12 2.75
N VAL A 13 -3.26 5.92 2.61
CA VAL A 13 -3.07 7.17 3.35
C VAL A 13 -3.37 8.34 2.44
N SER A 14 -4.15 9.33 2.90
CA SER A 14 -4.41 10.54 2.13
C SER A 14 -3.13 11.36 1.95
N GLU A 15 -3.05 12.18 0.89
CA GLU A 15 -1.84 12.95 0.56
C GLU A 15 -1.39 13.90 1.67
N ASN A 16 -2.34 14.51 2.36
CA ASN A 16 -2.09 15.37 3.52
C ASN A 16 -1.95 14.61 4.83
N GLN A 17 -1.97 13.28 4.78
CA GLN A 17 -1.80 12.36 5.90
C GLN A 17 -2.82 12.56 7.05
N ASP A 18 -3.99 13.11 6.78
CA ASP A 18 -5.05 13.32 7.78
C ASP A 18 -6.08 12.20 7.85
N LEU A 19 -6.19 11.39 6.79
CA LEU A 19 -7.16 10.32 6.67
C LEU A 19 -6.50 9.00 6.23
N ILE A 20 -6.97 7.91 6.80
CA ILE A 20 -6.66 6.54 6.41
C ILE A 20 -7.95 5.89 5.92
N LEU A 21 -7.89 5.26 4.76
CA LEU A 21 -8.95 4.42 4.23
C LEU A 21 -8.53 2.96 4.38
N ALA A 22 -9.18 2.23 5.29
CA ALA A 22 -9.00 0.80 5.41
C ALA A 22 -10.11 0.07 4.66
N HIS A 23 -9.76 -1.01 3.99
CA HIS A 23 -10.67 -1.78 3.13
C HIS A 23 -10.41 -3.27 3.28
N GLY A 24 -11.39 -4.10 2.92
CA GLY A 24 -11.20 -5.54 3.04
C GLY A 24 -12.39 -6.39 2.62
N ALA A 25 -12.52 -7.54 3.26
CA ALA A 25 -13.53 -8.55 2.96
C ALA A 25 -14.96 -8.02 3.13
N ASN A 26 -15.89 -8.62 2.39
CA ASN A 26 -17.32 -8.28 2.43
C ASN A 26 -17.59 -6.78 2.24
N SER A 27 -16.79 -6.12 1.40
CA SER A 27 -16.83 -4.67 1.18
C SER A 27 -16.72 -3.86 2.47
N GLY A 28 -15.96 -4.35 3.45
CA GLY A 28 -15.61 -3.62 4.68
C GLY A 28 -14.81 -2.36 4.34
N ILE A 29 -15.32 -1.19 4.72
CA ILE A 29 -14.71 0.11 4.43
C ILE A 29 -14.74 0.95 5.69
N PHE A 30 -13.55 1.43 6.10
CA PHE A 30 -13.41 2.28 7.28
C PHE A 30 -12.64 3.54 6.92
N LEU A 31 -13.14 4.67 7.34
CA LEU A 31 -12.44 5.96 7.28
C LEU A 31 -11.97 6.31 8.69
N ILE A 32 -10.67 6.53 8.84
CA ILE A 32 -10.00 6.69 10.12
C ILE A 32 -9.27 8.05 10.10
N ASP A 33 -9.40 8.82 11.18
CA ASP A 33 -8.56 10.00 11.41
C ASP A 33 -7.14 9.53 11.76
N SER A 34 -6.15 9.93 10.99
CA SER A 34 -4.77 9.43 11.16
C SER A 34 -4.13 9.84 12.48
N ASN A 35 -4.51 11.00 13.01
CA ASN A 35 -3.98 11.55 14.26
C ASN A 35 -4.76 11.10 15.50
N SER A 36 -5.99 10.66 15.31
CA SER A 36 -6.90 10.23 16.37
C SER A 36 -7.72 9.01 15.90
N PRO A 37 -7.09 7.83 15.75
CA PRO A 37 -7.73 6.66 15.15
C PRO A 37 -8.96 6.11 15.89
N GLU A 38 -9.18 6.52 17.14
CA GLU A 38 -10.44 6.33 17.83
C GLU A 38 -11.62 7.01 17.11
N ASN A 39 -11.33 8.07 16.34
CA ASN A 39 -12.29 8.73 15.45
C ASN A 39 -12.30 7.99 14.10
N ASN A 40 -13.03 6.89 14.06
CA ASN A 40 -13.20 6.12 12.83
C ASN A 40 -14.68 5.94 12.49
N SER A 41 -14.97 5.66 11.24
CA SER A 41 -16.31 5.45 10.73
C SER A 41 -16.36 4.25 9.81
N HIS A 42 -17.21 3.29 10.11
CA HIS A 42 -17.59 2.26 9.16
C HIS A 42 -18.50 2.87 8.08
N ILE A 43 -18.15 2.68 6.82
CA ILE A 43 -18.93 3.19 5.69
C ILE A 43 -19.73 2.03 5.11
N GLU A 44 -21.05 2.11 5.19
CA GLU A 44 -21.93 1.07 4.69
C GLU A 44 -21.92 1.00 3.16
N TRP A 45 -21.72 -0.18 2.64
CA TRP A 45 -21.83 -0.52 1.23
C TRP A 45 -22.51 -1.89 1.08
N SER A 46 -23.41 -2.03 0.11
CA SER A 46 -24.23 -3.24 -0.06
C SER A 46 -23.58 -4.33 -0.90
N GLY A 47 -22.33 -4.17 -1.32
CA GLY A 47 -21.59 -5.19 -2.06
C GLY A 47 -21.20 -6.37 -1.16
N ASP A 48 -20.97 -7.53 -1.77
CA ASP A 48 -20.55 -8.77 -1.11
C ASP A 48 -19.33 -9.32 -1.85
N TYR A 49 -18.23 -8.56 -1.85
CA TYR A 49 -16.97 -8.91 -2.46
C TYR A 49 -15.80 -8.29 -1.69
N SER A 50 -14.61 -8.85 -1.83
CA SER A 50 -13.41 -8.32 -1.19
C SER A 50 -12.86 -7.14 -1.97
N LEU A 51 -12.47 -6.10 -1.24
CA LEU A 51 -11.70 -4.97 -1.73
C LEU A 51 -10.22 -5.22 -1.38
N LEU A 52 -9.36 -5.18 -2.37
CA LEU A 52 -7.96 -5.60 -2.23
C LEU A 52 -6.98 -4.43 -2.19
N ASP A 53 -7.31 -3.32 -2.82
CA ASP A 53 -6.47 -2.13 -2.79
C ASP A 53 -7.29 -0.84 -2.93
N SER A 54 -6.71 0.28 -2.51
CA SER A 54 -7.32 1.59 -2.61
C SER A 54 -6.29 2.68 -2.86
N SER A 55 -6.75 3.84 -3.37
CA SER A 55 -5.89 4.99 -3.57
C SER A 55 -6.68 6.29 -3.46
N PHE A 56 -6.17 7.24 -2.66
CA PHE A 56 -6.71 8.60 -2.64
C PHE A 56 -6.31 9.37 -3.90
N HIS A 57 -7.27 10.12 -4.44
CA HIS A 57 -6.99 11.06 -5.51
C HIS A 57 -6.12 12.22 -4.97
N PRO A 58 -5.05 12.65 -5.67
CA PRO A 58 -4.17 13.74 -5.22
C PRO A 58 -4.90 15.05 -4.92
N GLY A 59 -6.06 15.27 -5.49
CA GLY A 59 -6.91 16.42 -5.16
C GLY A 59 -7.62 16.35 -3.81
N GLY A 60 -7.46 15.27 -3.04
CA GLY A 60 -7.96 15.11 -1.68
C GLY A 60 -9.50 15.09 -1.53
N LYS A 61 -10.25 14.81 -2.60
CA LYS A 61 -11.73 14.84 -2.57
C LYS A 61 -12.39 13.48 -2.70
N THR A 62 -11.70 12.54 -3.30
CA THR A 62 -12.21 11.20 -3.60
C THR A 62 -11.14 10.16 -3.36
N ALA A 63 -11.56 8.93 -3.17
CA ALA A 63 -10.70 7.75 -3.21
C ALA A 63 -11.37 6.69 -4.09
N ILE A 64 -10.56 5.80 -4.66
CA ILE A 64 -11.04 4.60 -5.36
C ILE A 64 -10.58 3.35 -4.63
N MET A 65 -11.37 2.31 -4.71
CA MET A 65 -11.09 0.97 -4.18
C MET A 65 -11.36 -0.04 -5.27
N VAL A 66 -10.55 -1.07 -5.34
CA VAL A 66 -10.64 -2.14 -6.35
C VAL A 66 -10.65 -3.51 -5.69
N GLY A 67 -11.22 -4.51 -6.35
CA GLY A 67 -11.27 -5.85 -5.78
C GLY A 67 -11.86 -6.90 -6.71
N GLU A 68 -12.51 -7.89 -6.12
CA GLU A 68 -13.08 -9.04 -6.81
C GLU A 68 -14.12 -8.67 -7.86
N GLY A 69 -14.24 -9.50 -8.91
CA GLY A 69 -15.29 -9.39 -9.93
C GLY A 69 -15.20 -8.12 -10.78
N GLY A 70 -14.02 -7.54 -10.95
CA GLY A 70 -13.82 -6.30 -11.72
C GLY A 70 -14.46 -5.07 -11.07
N ASN A 71 -14.75 -5.12 -9.77
CA ASN A 71 -15.43 -4.02 -9.09
C ASN A 71 -14.48 -2.88 -8.76
N VAL A 72 -14.92 -1.67 -9.10
CA VAL A 72 -14.25 -0.40 -8.76
C VAL A 72 -15.25 0.50 -8.07
N LEU A 73 -14.98 0.87 -6.83
CA LEU A 73 -15.77 1.80 -6.05
C LEU A 73 -15.10 3.17 -6.03
N ARG A 74 -15.90 4.22 -6.00
CA ARG A 74 -15.46 5.59 -5.75
C ARG A 74 -16.11 6.10 -4.48
N MET A 75 -15.29 6.59 -3.56
CA MET A 75 -15.73 7.29 -2.36
C MET A 75 -15.57 8.79 -2.55
N THR A 76 -16.59 9.56 -2.17
CA THR A 76 -16.54 11.01 -2.05
C THR A 76 -16.35 11.37 -0.58
N LEU A 77 -15.21 11.98 -0.22
CA LEU A 77 -14.83 12.21 1.18
C LEU A 77 -15.73 13.21 1.90
N ALA A 78 -16.24 14.23 1.20
CA ALA A 78 -17.04 15.30 1.82
C ALA A 78 -18.32 14.81 2.53
N ASN A 79 -18.87 13.70 2.12
CA ASN A 79 -20.11 13.11 2.66
C ASN A 79 -20.02 11.61 2.89
N SER A 80 -18.82 11.05 2.77
CA SER A 80 -18.53 9.61 2.90
C SER A 80 -19.45 8.72 2.03
N SER A 81 -19.89 9.24 0.86
CA SER A 81 -20.74 8.47 -0.04
C SER A 81 -19.90 7.59 -0.96
N ILE A 82 -20.38 6.37 -1.19
CA ILE A 82 -19.76 5.40 -2.08
C ILE A 82 -20.69 5.18 -3.28
N GLU A 83 -20.09 5.07 -4.45
CA GLU A 83 -20.77 4.66 -5.68
C GLU A 83 -19.91 3.65 -6.45
N GLN A 84 -20.54 2.80 -7.22
CA GLN A 84 -19.83 1.90 -8.12
C GLN A 84 -19.36 2.70 -9.35
N ALA A 85 -18.05 2.86 -9.49
CA ALA A 85 -17.43 3.58 -10.60
C ALA A 85 -17.08 2.67 -11.78
N GLY A 86 -16.97 1.35 -11.56
CA GLY A 86 -16.71 0.35 -12.58
C GLY A 86 -17.13 -1.03 -12.11
N GLY A 87 -17.23 -1.98 -13.03
CA GLY A 87 -17.66 -3.33 -12.70
C GLY A 87 -17.40 -4.31 -13.84
N PRO A 88 -17.99 -5.52 -13.82
CA PRO A 88 -17.74 -6.59 -14.78
C PRO A 88 -17.97 -6.19 -16.25
N SER A 89 -18.83 -5.22 -16.52
CA SER A 89 -19.03 -4.69 -17.88
C SER A 89 -17.82 -3.96 -18.45
N THR A 90 -16.92 -3.48 -17.59
CA THR A 90 -15.72 -2.72 -17.96
C THR A 90 -14.46 -3.56 -17.82
N PHE A 91 -14.33 -4.29 -16.73
CA PHE A 91 -13.11 -5.01 -16.35
C PHE A 91 -13.23 -6.54 -16.49
N GLY A 92 -14.40 -7.05 -16.93
CA GLY A 92 -14.70 -8.48 -16.88
C GLY A 92 -14.87 -8.95 -15.43
N ASP A 93 -14.81 -10.26 -15.22
CA ASP A 93 -14.81 -10.88 -13.89
C ASP A 93 -13.37 -11.02 -13.35
N THR A 94 -12.57 -9.97 -13.58
CA THR A 94 -11.14 -9.97 -13.24
C THR A 94 -10.95 -9.61 -11.77
N LEU A 95 -10.06 -10.33 -11.08
CA LEU A 95 -9.58 -9.93 -9.78
C LEU A 95 -8.66 -8.70 -9.95
N LEU A 96 -9.12 -7.54 -9.49
CA LEU A 96 -8.35 -6.31 -9.48
C LEU A 96 -7.55 -6.24 -8.19
N THR A 97 -6.23 -6.19 -8.29
CA THR A 97 -5.31 -6.44 -7.17
C THR A 97 -4.58 -5.21 -6.68
N SER A 98 -4.50 -4.16 -7.51
CA SER A 98 -3.78 -2.94 -7.15
C SER A 98 -4.30 -1.72 -7.87
N VAL A 99 -4.16 -0.53 -7.25
CA VAL A 99 -4.57 0.74 -7.84
C VAL A 99 -3.73 1.91 -7.33
N SER A 100 -3.38 2.84 -8.22
CA SER A 100 -2.73 4.09 -7.84
C SER A 100 -3.11 5.22 -8.79
N TRP A 101 -3.34 6.43 -8.24
CA TRP A 101 -3.48 7.64 -9.04
C TRP A 101 -2.10 8.14 -9.48
N ASN A 102 -1.99 8.63 -10.73
CA ASN A 102 -0.81 9.35 -11.17
C ASN A 102 -0.68 10.70 -10.44
N GLY A 103 0.50 11.32 -10.54
CA GLY A 103 0.85 12.49 -9.74
C GLY A 103 -0.08 13.69 -9.88
N ASP A 104 -0.70 13.91 -11.04
CA ASP A 104 -1.64 15.02 -11.28
C ASP A 104 -3.13 14.62 -11.09
N GLY A 105 -3.41 13.35 -10.81
CA GLY A 105 -4.76 12.83 -10.65
C GLY A 105 -5.58 12.74 -11.93
N SER A 106 -4.97 12.90 -13.09
CA SER A 106 -5.69 12.81 -14.38
C SER A 106 -6.09 11.38 -14.74
N TRP A 107 -5.33 10.39 -14.25
CA TRP A 107 -5.56 8.97 -14.45
C TRP A 107 -5.22 8.16 -13.21
N ALA A 108 -6.00 7.11 -12.96
CA ALA A 108 -5.60 6.01 -12.09
C ALA A 108 -5.13 4.83 -12.95
N TYR A 109 -4.18 4.05 -12.44
CA TYR A 109 -3.81 2.77 -13.02
C TYR A 109 -4.35 1.66 -12.13
N ILE A 110 -4.98 0.67 -12.74
CA ILE A 110 -5.59 -0.48 -12.06
C ILE A 110 -4.92 -1.74 -12.60
N GLY A 111 -4.34 -2.52 -11.69
CA GLY A 111 -3.73 -3.80 -11.98
C GLY A 111 -4.63 -4.96 -11.58
N GLY A 112 -4.46 -6.12 -12.22
CA GLY A 112 -5.23 -7.31 -11.90
C GLY A 112 -4.50 -8.60 -12.21
N GLU A 113 -5.23 -9.70 -12.06
CA GLU A 113 -4.75 -11.03 -12.46
C GLU A 113 -4.46 -11.10 -13.97
N ASP A 114 -3.70 -12.11 -14.40
CA ASP A 114 -3.31 -12.34 -15.80
C ASP A 114 -2.60 -11.14 -16.47
N GLY A 115 -1.94 -10.30 -15.65
CA GLY A 115 -1.19 -9.14 -16.12
C GLY A 115 -2.06 -8.02 -16.67
N TRP A 116 -3.34 -8.03 -16.40
CA TRP A 116 -4.20 -6.94 -16.82
C TRP A 116 -3.80 -5.63 -16.14
N ILE A 117 -3.67 -4.56 -16.93
CA ILE A 117 -3.44 -3.19 -16.47
C ILE A 117 -4.30 -2.25 -17.30
N TRP A 118 -5.06 -1.41 -16.61
CA TRP A 118 -5.86 -0.36 -17.23
C TRP A 118 -5.43 1.01 -16.74
N ARG A 119 -5.47 2.00 -17.61
CA ARG A 119 -5.62 3.38 -17.19
C ARG A 119 -7.10 3.71 -17.09
N PHE A 120 -7.49 4.39 -16.02
CA PHE A 120 -8.89 4.63 -15.65
C PHE A 120 -9.10 6.07 -15.24
N ARG A 121 -10.22 6.67 -15.63
CA ARG A 121 -10.66 7.97 -15.14
C ARG A 121 -12.16 8.14 -15.25
N GLY A 122 -12.73 9.07 -14.47
CA GLY A 122 -14.07 9.62 -14.70
C GLY A 122 -14.07 10.60 -15.87
N THR A 123 -15.16 10.65 -16.61
CA THR A 123 -15.37 11.59 -17.71
C THR A 123 -16.29 12.74 -17.30
N SER A 124 -16.25 13.87 -18.00
CA SER A 124 -17.00 15.07 -17.65
C SER A 124 -18.53 14.93 -17.73
N ASP A 125 -19.01 13.92 -18.43
CA ASP A 125 -20.43 13.55 -18.55
C ASP A 125 -20.91 12.59 -17.45
N GLY A 126 -20.04 12.28 -16.50
CA GLY A 126 -20.33 11.35 -15.39
C GLY A 126 -20.09 9.88 -15.73
N GLY A 127 -19.56 9.59 -16.92
CA GLY A 127 -19.13 8.25 -17.32
C GLY A 127 -17.73 7.91 -16.82
N ILE A 128 -17.21 6.79 -17.31
CA ILE A 128 -15.85 6.32 -17.07
C ILE A 128 -15.14 6.01 -18.38
N GLU A 129 -13.83 6.15 -18.37
CA GLU A 129 -12.96 5.70 -19.43
C GLU A 129 -11.94 4.72 -18.83
N ALA A 130 -11.89 3.49 -19.37
CA ALA A 130 -10.93 2.47 -18.99
C ALA A 130 -10.29 1.91 -20.26
N ILE A 131 -8.96 2.04 -20.35
CA ILE A 131 -8.19 1.63 -21.54
C ILE A 131 -7.09 0.68 -21.07
N VAL A 132 -7.04 -0.50 -21.68
CA VAL A 132 -5.98 -1.50 -21.42
C VAL A 132 -4.64 -0.97 -21.93
N LEU A 133 -3.60 -1.09 -21.12
CA LEU A 133 -2.23 -0.76 -21.56
C LEU A 133 -1.68 -1.84 -22.48
N GLU A 134 -0.88 -1.40 -23.45
CA GLU A 134 -0.10 -2.29 -24.31
C GLU A 134 1.12 -2.85 -23.55
N ASN A 135 1.77 -3.88 -24.11
CA ASN A 135 2.96 -4.53 -23.56
C ASN A 135 2.80 -5.13 -22.14
N ARG A 136 1.56 -5.39 -21.71
CA ARG A 136 1.29 -6.06 -20.43
C ARG A 136 1.86 -7.49 -20.40
N GLY A 137 2.19 -7.98 -19.20
CA GLY A 137 2.58 -9.36 -18.96
C GLY A 137 1.40 -10.33 -18.92
N ASP A 138 1.64 -11.50 -18.36
CA ASP A 138 0.67 -12.58 -18.13
C ASP A 138 0.60 -13.01 -16.66
N ARG A 139 1.19 -12.23 -15.76
CA ARG A 139 1.28 -12.50 -14.32
C ARG A 139 0.54 -11.43 -13.53
N VAL A 140 0.05 -11.81 -12.37
CA VAL A 140 -0.65 -10.90 -11.46
C VAL A 140 0.15 -9.62 -11.22
N ILE A 141 -0.50 -8.48 -11.35
CA ILE A 141 0.07 -7.19 -10.93
C ILE A 141 -0.12 -7.08 -9.43
N SER A 142 0.97 -7.08 -8.68
CA SER A 142 0.94 -7.15 -7.22
C SER A 142 1.01 -5.80 -6.51
N GLY A 143 1.48 -4.75 -7.19
CA GLY A 143 1.55 -3.40 -6.64
C GLY A 143 1.69 -2.35 -7.73
N ILE A 144 1.16 -1.16 -7.48
CA ILE A 144 1.31 0.04 -8.31
C ILE A 144 1.53 1.22 -7.40
N SER A 145 2.60 1.99 -7.64
CA SER A 145 2.86 3.23 -6.93
C SER A 145 3.34 4.31 -7.88
N CYS A 146 2.84 5.53 -7.73
CA CYS A 146 3.14 6.62 -8.64
C CYS A 146 3.99 7.70 -7.97
N LEU A 147 5.00 8.19 -8.70
CA LEU A 147 5.87 9.28 -8.26
C LEU A 147 5.07 10.59 -8.16
N ARG A 148 5.05 11.18 -6.99
CA ARG A 148 4.46 12.52 -6.79
C ARG A 148 5.26 13.56 -7.57
N GLY A 149 4.56 14.50 -8.22
CA GLY A 149 5.17 15.52 -9.07
C GLY A 149 5.58 15.05 -10.47
N HIS A 150 5.42 13.76 -10.75
CA HIS A 150 5.64 13.16 -12.06
C HIS A 150 4.46 12.27 -12.42
N ASN A 151 4.09 12.19 -13.70
CA ASN A 151 3.05 11.27 -14.16
C ASN A 151 3.69 9.95 -14.57
N ILE A 152 4.52 9.40 -13.70
CA ILE A 152 5.23 8.13 -13.87
C ILE A 152 4.85 7.22 -12.70
N CYS A 153 4.53 5.98 -13.01
CA CYS A 153 4.23 4.98 -12.00
C CYS A 153 5.14 3.77 -12.15
N ALA A 154 5.54 3.21 -11.03
CA ALA A 154 6.22 1.91 -10.98
C ALA A 154 5.21 0.83 -10.64
N ILE A 155 5.39 -0.35 -11.21
CA ILE A 155 4.55 -1.52 -10.98
C ILE A 155 5.39 -2.75 -10.65
N THR A 156 4.82 -3.63 -9.86
CA THR A 156 5.33 -4.98 -9.65
C THR A 156 4.37 -6.01 -10.18
N SER A 157 4.92 -7.11 -10.68
CA SER A 157 4.17 -8.27 -11.12
C SER A 157 4.80 -9.53 -10.54
N THR A 158 4.00 -10.36 -9.87
CA THR A 158 4.46 -11.60 -9.25
C THR A 158 5.12 -12.50 -10.30
N LEU A 159 6.43 -12.73 -10.17
CA LEU A 159 7.29 -13.43 -11.15
C LEU A 159 7.40 -12.76 -12.52
N GLY A 160 6.60 -11.71 -12.81
CA GLY A 160 6.60 -11.00 -14.09
C GLY A 160 7.62 -9.86 -14.15
N GLY A 161 8.17 -9.46 -13.01
CA GLY A 161 9.18 -8.40 -12.91
C GLY A 161 8.64 -7.05 -12.43
N ILE A 162 9.46 -6.03 -12.63
CA ILE A 162 9.17 -4.63 -12.30
C ILE A 162 9.03 -3.86 -13.60
N GLY A 163 8.04 -2.97 -13.67
CA GLY A 163 7.76 -2.12 -14.83
C GLY A 163 7.59 -0.66 -14.47
N ILE A 164 7.72 0.20 -15.47
CA ILE A 164 7.45 1.65 -15.39
C ILE A 164 6.35 1.99 -16.39
N ILE A 165 5.37 2.76 -15.95
CA ILE A 165 4.38 3.41 -16.82
C ILE A 165 4.82 4.87 -16.95
N ASP A 166 5.09 5.31 -18.17
CA ASP A 166 5.55 6.67 -18.48
C ASP A 166 4.38 7.69 -18.57
N GLN A 167 4.72 8.96 -18.79
CA GLN A 167 3.75 10.06 -18.89
C GLN A 167 2.78 9.91 -20.08
N GLU A 168 3.15 9.12 -21.08
CA GLU A 168 2.36 8.86 -22.29
C GLU A 168 1.57 7.54 -22.18
N HIS A 169 1.59 6.94 -20.98
CA HIS A 169 0.97 5.67 -20.65
C HIS A 169 1.62 4.43 -21.30
N GLY A 170 2.87 4.55 -21.76
CA GLY A 170 3.66 3.42 -22.23
C GLY A 170 4.14 2.56 -21.06
N LEU A 171 3.99 1.25 -21.15
CA LEU A 171 4.49 0.30 -20.16
C LEU A 171 5.82 -0.29 -20.61
N HIS A 172 6.83 -0.18 -19.76
CA HIS A 172 8.20 -0.65 -19.97
C HIS A 172 8.63 -1.58 -18.85
N TRP A 173 8.89 -2.85 -19.16
CA TRP A 173 9.46 -3.80 -18.18
C TRP A 173 10.96 -3.55 -18.03
N ILE A 174 11.42 -3.33 -16.80
CA ILE A 174 12.74 -2.80 -16.49
C ILE A 174 13.70 -3.79 -15.81
N GLY A 175 13.20 -4.96 -15.36
CA GLY A 175 14.00 -6.01 -14.73
C GLY A 175 13.27 -6.77 -13.65
N GLY A 176 14.01 -7.47 -12.77
CA GLY A 176 13.47 -8.19 -11.61
C GLY A 176 12.59 -9.40 -11.95
N PHE A 177 12.76 -10.00 -13.14
CA PHE A 177 11.96 -11.12 -13.59
C PHE A 177 12.22 -12.38 -12.75
N GLY A 178 11.16 -13.14 -12.48
CA GLY A 178 11.24 -14.40 -11.73
C GLY A 178 11.23 -14.23 -10.21
N THR A 179 11.25 -13.02 -9.68
CA THR A 179 11.12 -12.74 -8.25
C THR A 179 9.65 -12.62 -7.87
N PRO A 180 9.22 -13.19 -6.72
CA PRO A 180 7.83 -13.15 -6.29
C PRO A 180 7.48 -11.80 -5.64
N TRP A 181 7.50 -10.73 -6.45
CA TRP A 181 7.16 -9.37 -6.01
C TRP A 181 5.75 -9.31 -5.44
N VAL A 182 5.59 -8.61 -4.33
CA VAL A 182 4.30 -8.47 -3.62
C VAL A 182 3.79 -7.06 -3.58
N ASP A 183 4.70 -6.06 -3.52
CA ASP A 183 4.29 -4.67 -3.42
C ASP A 183 5.41 -3.71 -3.85
N ILE A 184 5.08 -2.42 -4.04
CA ILE A 184 6.00 -1.36 -4.42
C ILE A 184 5.52 0.00 -3.87
N VAL A 185 6.45 0.81 -3.39
CA VAL A 185 6.18 2.18 -2.99
C VAL A 185 7.17 3.14 -3.62
N CYS A 186 6.69 4.32 -4.05
CA CYS A 186 7.53 5.41 -4.54
C CYS A 186 7.57 6.54 -3.51
N HIS A 187 8.79 6.97 -3.15
CA HIS A 187 8.97 8.04 -2.17
C HIS A 187 8.77 9.43 -2.77
N SER A 188 8.16 10.31 -1.97
CA SER A 188 8.05 11.74 -2.29
C SER A 188 9.33 12.48 -1.90
N SER A 189 10.45 12.15 -2.54
CA SER A 189 11.76 12.75 -2.28
C SER A 189 12.29 13.50 -3.52
N GLU A 190 13.35 14.28 -3.35
CA GLU A 190 14.04 14.94 -4.48
C GLU A 190 14.58 13.93 -5.51
N VAL A 191 14.92 12.73 -5.05
CA VAL A 191 15.34 11.63 -5.92
C VAL A 191 14.10 10.81 -6.28
N PRO A 192 13.76 10.67 -7.58
CA PRO A 192 12.61 9.87 -8.03
C PRO A 192 12.93 8.38 -7.89
N GLU A 193 12.62 7.82 -6.74
CA GLU A 193 12.97 6.45 -6.39
C GLU A 193 11.78 5.68 -5.84
N CYS A 194 11.72 4.39 -6.22
CA CYS A 194 10.75 3.45 -5.71
C CYS A 194 11.45 2.25 -5.09
N ILE A 195 10.79 1.59 -4.14
CA ILE A 195 11.26 0.36 -3.51
C ILE A 195 10.21 -0.71 -3.75
N ALA A 196 10.62 -1.82 -4.37
CA ALA A 196 9.81 -3.02 -4.52
C ALA A 196 10.25 -4.08 -3.52
N ILE A 197 9.29 -4.82 -2.98
CA ILE A 197 9.50 -5.92 -2.04
C ILE A 197 8.93 -7.23 -2.56
N SER A 198 9.51 -8.34 -2.14
CA SER A 198 9.05 -9.67 -2.50
C SER A 198 8.82 -10.56 -1.29
N SER A 199 7.97 -11.57 -1.44
CA SER A 199 7.65 -12.49 -0.35
C SER A 199 8.83 -13.34 0.15
N ASP A 200 9.92 -13.44 -0.62
CA ASP A 200 11.14 -14.16 -0.26
C ASP A 200 12.21 -13.30 0.42
N LEU A 201 11.81 -12.16 1.00
CA LEU A 201 12.70 -11.21 1.68
C LEU A 201 13.69 -10.49 0.74
N THR A 202 13.32 -10.29 -0.52
CA THR A 202 14.12 -9.54 -1.49
C THR A 202 13.56 -8.12 -1.66
N ILE A 203 14.46 -7.13 -1.71
CA ILE A 203 14.15 -5.72 -1.94
C ILE A 203 14.86 -5.28 -3.23
N ALA A 204 14.18 -4.47 -4.05
CA ALA A 204 14.79 -3.77 -5.17
C ALA A 204 14.64 -2.26 -5.02
N SER A 205 15.75 -1.53 -5.17
CA SER A 205 15.76 -0.07 -5.25
C SER A 205 15.76 0.36 -6.73
N ILE A 206 14.84 1.25 -7.09
CA ILE A 206 14.58 1.66 -8.47
C ILE A 206 14.73 3.17 -8.57
N VAL A 207 15.82 3.65 -9.13
CA VAL A 207 15.99 5.08 -9.47
C VAL A 207 15.37 5.32 -10.84
N VAL A 208 14.34 6.14 -10.92
CA VAL A 208 13.58 6.37 -12.14
C VAL A 208 14.23 7.47 -12.98
N VAL A 209 14.51 7.20 -14.25
CA VAL A 209 14.98 8.19 -15.21
C VAL A 209 13.79 9.01 -15.70
N VAL A 210 13.46 10.09 -15.00
CA VAL A 210 12.22 10.88 -15.24
C VAL A 210 12.17 11.48 -16.66
N SER A 211 13.32 11.90 -17.22
CA SER A 211 13.38 12.44 -18.57
C SER A 211 13.17 11.42 -19.68
N GLU A 212 13.43 10.15 -19.39
CA GLU A 212 13.31 9.04 -20.33
C GLU A 212 12.98 7.74 -19.56
N PRO A 213 11.73 7.57 -19.08
CA PRO A 213 11.36 6.46 -18.20
C PRO A 213 11.61 5.07 -18.79
N SER A 214 11.58 4.96 -20.13
CA SER A 214 11.93 3.75 -20.87
C SER A 214 13.39 3.31 -20.71
N GLU A 215 14.29 4.19 -20.28
CA GLU A 215 15.69 3.89 -20.00
C GLU A 215 15.96 3.47 -18.53
N THR A 216 14.95 3.52 -17.66
CA THR A 216 15.05 2.98 -16.31
C THR A 216 15.36 1.48 -16.35
N ARG A 217 16.27 1.01 -15.52
CA ARG A 217 16.64 -0.41 -15.41
C ARG A 217 16.81 -0.81 -13.95
N VAL A 218 16.52 -2.07 -13.67
CA VAL A 218 16.85 -2.74 -12.41
C VAL A 218 17.89 -3.80 -12.73
N PHE A 219 19.05 -3.67 -12.14
CA PHE A 219 20.17 -4.60 -12.30
C PHE A 219 20.22 -5.57 -11.12
N ASP A 220 20.94 -6.68 -11.25
CA ASP A 220 21.08 -7.68 -10.19
C ASP A 220 21.67 -7.11 -8.90
N ASN A 221 22.48 -6.07 -8.96
CA ASN A 221 23.05 -5.40 -7.78
C ASN A 221 22.07 -4.42 -7.09
N ASP A 222 20.99 -4.06 -7.75
CA ASP A 222 19.92 -3.25 -7.18
C ASP A 222 18.91 -4.12 -6.42
N ILE A 223 19.04 -5.43 -6.54
CA ILE A 223 18.20 -6.44 -5.90
C ILE A 223 18.99 -7.10 -4.76
N VAL A 224 18.50 -6.93 -3.55
CA VAL A 224 19.17 -7.42 -2.33
C VAL A 224 18.25 -8.31 -1.54
N GLN A 225 18.72 -9.51 -1.22
CA GLN A 225 18.04 -10.38 -0.27
C GLN A 225 18.43 -10.02 1.16
N LEU A 226 17.46 -9.70 2.00
CA LEU A 226 17.66 -9.39 3.39
C LEU A 226 18.12 -10.62 4.19
N GLN A 227 19.14 -10.44 5.00
CA GLN A 227 19.70 -11.51 5.85
C GLN A 227 19.31 -11.28 7.30
N GLY A 228 19.03 -12.36 8.02
CA GLY A 228 18.70 -12.29 9.44
C GLY A 228 17.23 -12.03 9.76
N PHE A 229 16.38 -11.92 8.74
CA PHE A 229 14.93 -11.82 8.89
C PHE A 229 14.26 -13.16 8.62
N VAL A 230 13.08 -13.37 9.21
CA VAL A 230 12.28 -14.60 9.06
C VAL A 230 10.85 -14.22 8.75
N GLY A 231 10.23 -14.95 7.83
CA GLY A 231 8.86 -14.70 7.41
C GLY A 231 8.76 -14.37 5.92
N ALA A 232 7.64 -13.78 5.51
CA ALA A 232 7.41 -13.29 4.16
C ALA A 232 6.98 -11.84 4.20
N MET A 233 7.57 -10.98 3.36
CA MET A 233 7.08 -9.60 3.23
C MET A 233 5.69 -9.60 2.59
N THR A 234 4.80 -8.75 3.09
CA THR A 234 3.39 -8.72 2.66
C THR A 234 2.90 -7.35 2.22
N GLY A 235 3.57 -6.27 2.57
CA GLY A 235 3.24 -4.91 2.18
C GLY A 235 4.34 -3.94 2.56
N ILE A 236 4.38 -2.79 1.91
CA ILE A 236 5.33 -1.72 2.17
C ILE A 236 4.65 -0.36 2.15
N GLU A 237 4.94 0.47 3.15
CA GLU A 237 4.42 1.83 3.27
C GLU A 237 5.57 2.84 3.36
N ALA A 238 5.51 3.88 2.55
CA ALA A 238 6.46 4.99 2.66
C ALA A 238 6.13 5.81 3.90
N GLN A 239 7.14 6.05 4.71
CA GLN A 239 7.12 7.03 5.79
C GLN A 239 7.78 8.34 5.31
N SER A 240 8.31 9.15 6.21
CA SER A 240 9.07 10.34 5.86
C SER A 240 10.51 10.01 5.42
N ASP A 241 11.13 10.92 4.67
CA ASP A 241 12.59 10.98 4.42
C ASP A 241 13.27 9.69 3.95
N GLY A 242 12.62 8.93 3.08
CA GLY A 242 13.21 7.72 2.50
C GLY A 242 13.14 6.48 3.39
N ILE A 243 12.43 6.56 4.49
CA ILE A 243 12.11 5.42 5.35
C ILE A 243 10.87 4.71 4.83
N SER A 244 10.90 3.39 4.81
CA SER A 244 9.75 2.52 4.56
C SER A 244 9.55 1.57 5.72
N LEU A 245 8.29 1.28 6.04
CA LEU A 245 7.91 0.19 6.93
C LEU A 245 7.38 -0.97 6.10
N ILE A 246 7.93 -2.16 6.34
CA ILE A 246 7.63 -3.37 5.60
C ILE A 246 7.00 -4.39 6.56
N SER A 247 5.78 -4.79 6.25
CA SER A 247 5.05 -5.78 7.03
C SER A 247 5.51 -7.21 6.72
N LEU A 248 5.57 -8.04 7.75
CA LEU A 248 5.95 -9.45 7.67
C LEU A 248 4.81 -10.37 8.11
N ALA A 249 4.61 -11.46 7.40
CA ALA A 249 3.81 -12.59 7.85
C ALA A 249 4.71 -13.66 8.53
N PRO A 250 4.26 -14.31 9.63
CA PRO A 250 2.95 -14.18 10.25
C PRO A 250 2.76 -12.88 11.01
N PHE A 251 3.80 -12.28 11.58
CA PHE A 251 3.81 -11.03 12.29
C PHE A 251 5.23 -10.44 12.31
N GLY A 252 5.34 -9.14 12.12
CA GLY A 252 6.60 -8.40 12.22
C GLY A 252 6.60 -7.14 11.37
N LEU A 253 7.55 -6.27 11.67
CA LEU A 253 7.76 -5.02 10.98
C LEU A 253 9.26 -4.79 10.78
N ILE A 254 9.64 -4.45 9.56
CA ILE A 254 10.99 -4.05 9.18
C ILE A 254 10.97 -2.56 8.84
N GLU A 255 11.87 -1.79 9.42
CA GLU A 255 12.22 -0.47 8.95
C GLU A 255 13.33 -0.60 7.91
N HIS A 256 13.10 -0.02 6.73
CA HIS A 256 14.09 0.07 5.67
C HIS A 256 14.43 1.53 5.40
N ASP A 257 15.69 1.89 5.68
CA ASP A 257 16.28 3.19 5.36
C ASP A 257 17.03 3.08 4.02
N LYS A 258 16.45 3.67 2.97
CA LYS A 258 17.02 3.60 1.63
C LYS A 258 18.33 4.39 1.51
N GLU A 259 18.49 5.51 2.23
CA GLU A 259 19.71 6.32 2.16
C GLU A 259 20.88 5.63 2.81
N ALA A 260 20.66 4.98 3.95
CA ALA A 260 21.66 4.17 4.62
C ALA A 260 21.84 2.78 3.99
N GLY A 261 20.91 2.34 3.13
CA GLY A 261 20.86 0.99 2.55
C GLY A 261 20.76 -0.09 3.65
N ARG A 262 19.99 0.18 4.69
CA ARG A 262 19.91 -0.69 5.88
C ARG A 262 18.48 -1.04 6.21
N SER A 263 18.31 -2.27 6.73
CA SER A 263 17.03 -2.76 7.25
C SER A 263 17.19 -3.22 8.68
N PHE A 264 16.23 -2.87 9.51
CA PHE A 264 16.22 -3.19 10.92
C PHE A 264 14.93 -3.90 11.30
N HIS A 265 15.01 -4.88 12.21
CA HIS A 265 13.82 -5.34 12.90
C HIS A 265 13.27 -4.19 13.74
N TRP A 266 12.02 -3.86 13.50
CA TRP A 266 11.36 -2.83 14.25
C TRP A 266 10.38 -3.42 15.25
N LEU A 267 9.71 -4.51 14.86
CA LEU A 267 8.81 -5.29 15.68
C LEU A 267 8.89 -6.76 15.27
N ASP A 268 9.03 -7.68 16.21
CA ASP A 268 9.01 -9.11 15.94
C ASP A 268 8.01 -9.87 16.84
N ASN A 269 7.89 -11.18 16.62
CA ASN A 269 7.01 -12.04 17.43
C ASN A 269 7.37 -12.09 18.92
N ILE A 270 8.62 -11.82 19.27
CA ILE A 270 9.09 -11.82 20.67
C ILE A 270 8.55 -10.56 21.34
N ASP A 271 8.70 -9.42 20.68
CA ASP A 271 8.18 -8.14 21.15
C ASP A 271 6.66 -8.22 21.36
N ALA A 272 5.92 -8.82 20.41
CA ALA A 272 4.48 -8.96 20.50
C ALA A 272 3.99 -9.81 21.69
N VAL A 273 4.83 -10.72 22.19
CA VAL A 273 4.54 -11.54 23.38
C VAL A 273 4.84 -10.78 24.68
N GLU A 274 5.82 -9.88 24.66
CA GLU A 274 6.17 -9.05 25.81
C GLU A 274 5.16 -7.94 26.07
N PHE A 275 4.50 -7.47 25.03
CA PHE A 275 3.36 -6.56 25.14
C PHE A 275 2.11 -7.38 25.50
N ASP A 276 1.44 -7.07 26.55
CA ASP A 276 0.20 -7.73 27.07
C ASP A 276 -0.98 -7.69 26.04
N VAL A 277 -0.64 -7.69 24.73
CA VAL A 277 -1.53 -7.56 23.61
C VAL A 277 -1.46 -8.81 22.72
N GLU A 278 -2.55 -9.53 22.61
CA GLU A 278 -2.67 -10.70 21.74
C GLU A 278 -2.78 -10.26 20.24
N ILE A 279 -1.70 -9.77 19.66
CA ILE A 279 -1.62 -9.40 18.22
C ILE A 279 -0.69 -10.32 17.42
N SER A 280 0.06 -11.18 18.07
CA SER A 280 1.06 -12.04 17.42
C SER A 280 0.47 -13.06 16.43
N ASP A 281 -0.84 -13.33 16.50
CA ASP A 281 -1.59 -14.18 15.57
C ASP A 281 -2.35 -13.38 14.50
N GLN A 282 -2.11 -12.06 14.42
CA GLN A 282 -2.74 -11.15 13.47
C GLN A 282 -1.70 -10.66 12.46
N ARG A 283 -2.12 -10.50 11.21
CA ARG A 283 -1.28 -9.97 10.14
C ARG A 283 -1.34 -8.43 10.15
N ILE A 284 -0.19 -7.77 10.10
CA ILE A 284 -0.13 -6.32 9.88
C ILE A 284 -0.47 -6.07 8.41
N VAL A 285 -1.46 -5.20 8.15
CA VAL A 285 -1.96 -4.88 6.80
C VAL A 285 -1.69 -3.44 6.40
N GLY A 286 -1.22 -2.61 7.31
CA GLY A 286 -0.81 -1.26 7.00
C GLY A 286 -0.22 -0.53 8.20
N THR A 287 0.56 0.51 7.89
CA THR A 287 1.20 1.38 8.88
C THR A 287 1.14 2.83 8.41
N TRP A 288 1.06 3.75 9.34
CA TRP A 288 1.20 5.18 9.06
C TRP A 288 1.76 5.91 10.27
N GLY A 289 2.39 7.07 10.07
CA GLY A 289 2.98 7.82 11.17
C GLY A 289 3.35 9.24 10.83
N SER A 290 3.62 10.03 11.86
CA SER A 290 3.97 11.44 11.77
C SER A 290 5.48 11.70 11.85
N GLY A 291 6.30 10.69 11.99
CA GLY A 291 7.74 10.88 12.14
C GLY A 291 8.53 9.61 12.41
N PHE A 292 9.79 9.78 12.72
CA PHE A 292 10.69 8.71 13.15
C PHE A 292 10.17 8.08 14.45
N PHE A 293 9.96 6.78 14.44
CA PHE A 293 9.55 5.99 15.60
C PHE A 293 8.18 6.31 16.19
N GLU A 294 7.34 7.11 15.53
CA GLU A 294 5.98 7.37 15.97
C GLU A 294 4.97 7.05 14.86
N GLY A 295 3.91 6.33 15.20
CA GLY A 295 2.85 6.02 14.25
C GLY A 295 1.85 5.01 14.77
N TRP A 296 1.19 4.40 13.80
CA TRP A 296 0.15 3.42 14.00
C TRP A 296 0.35 2.24 13.05
N LEU A 297 -0.07 1.09 13.47
CA LEU A 297 -0.30 -0.06 12.60
C LEU A 297 -1.74 -0.56 12.75
N ILE A 298 -2.24 -1.20 11.71
CA ILE A 298 -3.52 -1.88 11.69
C ILE A 298 -3.34 -3.33 11.27
N THR A 299 -4.08 -4.21 11.91
CA THR A 299 -4.07 -5.65 11.60
C THR A 299 -5.29 -6.04 10.76
N ASP A 300 -5.23 -7.22 10.16
CA ASP A 300 -6.33 -7.84 9.42
C ASP A 300 -7.62 -8.01 10.23
N ARG A 301 -7.52 -8.08 11.55
CA ARG A 301 -8.69 -8.11 12.46
C ARG A 301 -9.18 -6.72 12.87
N GLY A 302 -8.58 -5.65 12.37
CA GLY A 302 -8.95 -4.27 12.71
C GLY A 302 -8.43 -3.82 14.07
N THR A 303 -7.39 -4.46 14.61
CA THR A 303 -6.70 -3.97 15.80
C THR A 303 -5.78 -2.82 15.39
N LEU A 304 -5.94 -1.68 16.05
CA LEU A 304 -5.10 -0.51 15.90
C LEU A 304 -4.09 -0.45 17.04
N VAL A 305 -2.82 -0.32 16.71
CA VAL A 305 -1.74 -0.25 17.68
C VAL A 305 -0.93 1.02 17.41
N SER A 306 -0.81 1.87 18.43
CA SER A 306 0.12 3.01 18.38
C SER A 306 1.50 2.60 18.84
N PHE A 307 2.50 3.20 18.26
CA PHE A 307 3.88 3.05 18.67
C PHE A 307 4.56 4.42 18.74
N GLY A 308 5.50 4.59 19.67
CA GLY A 308 6.20 5.86 19.84
C GLY A 308 7.40 5.72 20.75
N PRO A 309 8.31 6.73 20.78
CA PRO A 309 9.44 6.76 21.70
C PRO A 309 8.92 6.88 23.13
N VAL A 310 9.51 6.12 24.03
CA VAL A 310 9.25 6.26 25.46
C VAL A 310 9.81 7.60 25.97
N ASP A 311 9.01 8.31 26.75
CA ASP A 311 9.44 9.55 27.42
C ASP A 311 10.69 9.27 28.28
N GLN A 312 11.83 9.88 27.91
CA GLN A 312 13.14 9.68 28.56
C GLN A 312 13.23 10.21 30.01
N ASN A 313 12.11 10.46 30.68
CA ASN A 313 12.09 10.99 32.05
C ASN A 313 12.17 9.94 33.15
N GLU A 314 12.14 8.63 32.80
CA GLU A 314 12.41 7.56 33.76
C GLU A 314 13.73 6.87 33.34
N GLY A 315 14.81 7.27 33.98
CA GLY A 315 16.16 6.90 33.63
C GLY A 315 16.45 5.43 33.64
N ASP A 316 16.36 4.81 32.52
CA ASP A 316 17.20 3.70 32.10
C ASP A 316 17.17 3.59 30.56
N SER A 317 18.35 3.50 29.99
CA SER A 317 18.63 3.55 28.57
C SER A 317 18.24 2.27 27.85
N MET A 318 17.08 2.22 27.23
CA MET A 318 16.78 1.43 26.03
C MET A 318 15.56 2.06 25.36
N LEU A 319 15.49 1.97 24.03
CA LEU A 319 14.30 2.32 23.25
C LEU A 319 13.14 1.40 23.70
N GLU A 320 12.40 1.83 24.69
CA GLU A 320 11.13 1.22 25.02
C GLU A 320 10.08 1.83 24.10
N ILE A 321 9.35 1.02 23.35
CA ILE A 321 8.25 1.42 22.48
C ILE A 321 6.98 1.39 23.33
N TRP A 322 6.27 2.51 23.40
CA TRP A 322 4.95 2.54 24.03
C TRP A 322 3.90 2.07 23.02
N ILE A 323 3.03 1.18 23.44
CA ILE A 323 1.95 0.63 22.59
C ILE A 323 0.58 0.89 23.24
N GLY A 324 -0.30 1.53 22.49
CA GLY A 324 -1.71 1.66 22.82
C GLY A 324 -2.60 0.89 21.83
N VAL A 325 -3.63 0.22 22.31
CA VAL A 325 -4.50 -0.62 21.47
C VAL A 325 -5.92 -0.06 21.41
N ILE A 326 -6.44 0.07 20.20
CA ILE A 326 -7.83 0.43 19.91
C ILE A 326 -8.39 -0.62 18.94
N ILE A 327 -9.66 -0.96 19.07
CA ILE A 327 -10.36 -1.89 18.16
C ILE A 327 -11.33 -1.06 17.32
N LEU A 328 -11.30 -1.23 15.99
CA LEU A 328 -12.27 -0.62 15.08
C LEU A 328 -13.69 -1.14 15.37
N GLY A 329 -14.68 -0.27 15.32
CA GLY A 329 -16.09 -0.65 15.38
C GLY A 329 -16.67 -0.78 16.78
N GLY A 330 -16.25 0.08 17.71
CA GLY A 330 -16.88 0.25 19.03
C GLY A 330 -18.20 1.01 18.95
#